data_6e5ba68f9d5f7ba3e5ef9d9273ac88ca
#
_entry.id   6e5ba68f9d5f7ba3e5ef9d9273ac88ca
#
_cell.length_a   1.000
_cell.length_b   1.000
_cell.length_c   1.000
_cell.angle_alpha   90.00
_cell.angle_beta   90.00
_cell.angle_gamma   90.00
#
_symmetry.space_group_name_H-M   'P 1'
#
loop_
_entity.id
_entity.type
_entity.pdbx_description
1 polymer ?
#
loop_
_entity_poly.entity_id
_entity_poly.type
_entity_poly.pdbx_seq_one_letter_code
_entity_poly.pdbx_strand_id
1 'polypeptide(L)'
;DAKPKPADFKAVIDKIQERPDKHIIETMLLRSLSQAVYGPENIGHFGLAYEAYAHFTSPIRRYPDLLLHRVIRARVQTEHSMFGAMGDKVRRLRGKKAEGTGMPDMAQMLTYGEHCSMTERRADEATREVVSWLKCEYMQDHIGDEFDGVISSVTSFGIFVELTDIYVEGLVHISRLASDFYEFDASMQKLVGSRSGTQFALGDKVRIK
;
A
#
# COMPACT_ATOMS: atom_id res chain seq x y z
N ASP A 1 19.85 -15.19 -9.00
CA ASP A 1 18.38 -14.95 -8.96
C ASP A 1 18.10 -13.58 -9.54
N ALA A 2 17.45 -13.52 -10.69
CA ALA A 2 17.07 -12.26 -11.33
C ALA A 2 15.88 -11.66 -10.58
N LYS A 3 15.93 -10.35 -10.27
CA LYS A 3 14.77 -9.66 -9.70
C LYS A 3 13.62 -9.66 -10.70
N PRO A 4 12.38 -9.98 -10.30
CA PRO A 4 11.23 -10.00 -11.21
C PRO A 4 10.98 -8.60 -11.79
N LYS A 5 10.56 -8.56 -13.05
CA LYS A 5 10.21 -7.34 -13.79
C LYS A 5 8.70 -7.21 -13.91
N PRO A 6 8.14 -6.01 -14.16
CA PRO A 6 6.70 -5.81 -14.39
C PRO A 6 6.13 -6.72 -15.50
N ALA A 7 6.93 -7.00 -16.54
CA ALA A 7 6.56 -7.91 -17.64
C ALA A 7 6.33 -9.36 -17.15
N ASP A 8 7.08 -9.80 -16.14
CA ASP A 8 6.94 -11.16 -15.59
C ASP A 8 5.60 -11.30 -14.86
N PHE A 9 5.19 -10.28 -14.09
CA PHE A 9 3.88 -10.21 -13.44
C PHE A 9 2.75 -10.22 -14.47
N LYS A 10 2.87 -9.42 -15.52
CA LYS A 10 1.89 -9.41 -16.62
C LYS A 10 1.78 -10.79 -17.26
N ALA A 11 2.89 -11.45 -17.55
CA ALA A 11 2.89 -12.78 -18.14
C ALA A 11 2.21 -13.83 -17.24
N VAL A 12 2.34 -13.71 -15.90
CA VAL A 12 1.61 -14.58 -14.96
C VAL A 12 0.13 -14.27 -15.01
N ILE A 13 -0.27 -12.98 -14.92
CA ILE A 13 -1.67 -12.56 -14.99
C ILE A 13 -2.34 -13.03 -16.28
N ASP A 14 -1.67 -12.90 -17.42
CA ASP A 14 -2.20 -13.34 -18.71
C ASP A 14 -2.43 -14.87 -18.75
N LYS A 15 -1.56 -15.67 -18.10
CA LYS A 15 -1.68 -17.13 -18.04
C LYS A 15 -2.79 -17.65 -17.12
N ILE A 16 -3.20 -16.85 -16.13
CA ILE A 16 -4.18 -17.29 -15.13
C ILE A 16 -5.62 -16.86 -15.45
N GLN A 17 -5.86 -16.16 -16.57
CA GLN A 17 -7.16 -15.52 -16.86
C GLN A 17 -8.35 -16.48 -16.81
N GLU A 18 -8.18 -17.73 -17.26
CA GLU A 18 -9.24 -18.73 -17.31
C GLU A 18 -9.21 -19.73 -16.14
N ARG A 19 -8.29 -19.53 -15.18
CA ARG A 19 -8.14 -20.46 -14.06
C ARG A 19 -9.18 -20.17 -12.95
N PRO A 20 -9.72 -21.21 -12.31
CA PRO A 20 -10.67 -21.04 -11.20
C PRO A 20 -10.02 -20.39 -9.96
N ASP A 21 -8.70 -20.56 -9.79
CA ASP A 21 -7.90 -20.01 -8.68
C ASP A 21 -7.24 -18.64 -9.02
N LYS A 22 -7.66 -18.00 -10.12
CA LYS A 22 -7.15 -16.70 -10.59
C LYS A 22 -7.07 -15.66 -9.45
N HIS A 23 -8.17 -15.50 -8.73
CA HIS A 23 -8.27 -14.49 -7.67
C HIS A 23 -7.27 -14.71 -6.54
N ILE A 24 -7.00 -15.97 -6.18
CA ILE A 24 -6.00 -16.32 -5.17
C ILE A 24 -4.61 -15.90 -5.64
N ILE A 25 -4.26 -16.23 -6.88
CA ILE A 25 -2.95 -15.91 -7.45
C ILE A 25 -2.76 -14.40 -7.57
N GLU A 26 -3.78 -13.65 -8.04
CA GLU A 26 -3.76 -12.19 -8.09
C GLU A 26 -3.55 -11.56 -6.71
N THR A 27 -4.24 -12.06 -5.70
CA THR A 27 -4.08 -11.61 -4.30
C THR A 27 -2.67 -11.90 -3.78
N MET A 28 -2.11 -13.07 -4.06
CA MET A 28 -0.75 -13.42 -3.66
C MET A 28 0.29 -12.56 -4.39
N LEU A 29 0.10 -12.28 -5.67
CA LEU A 29 0.96 -11.36 -6.42
C LEU A 29 0.94 -9.96 -5.81
N LEU A 30 -0.23 -9.42 -5.51
CA LEU A 30 -0.35 -8.10 -4.86
C LEU A 30 0.33 -8.07 -3.49
N ARG A 31 0.15 -9.11 -2.67
CA ARG A 31 0.79 -9.23 -1.35
C ARG A 31 2.32 -9.38 -1.42
N SER A 32 2.86 -9.85 -2.56
CA SER A 32 4.30 -9.98 -2.77
C SER A 32 4.99 -8.65 -3.13
N LEU A 33 4.22 -7.62 -3.50
CA LEU A 33 4.77 -6.30 -3.83
C LEU A 33 5.21 -5.55 -2.58
N SER A 34 6.37 -4.92 -2.66
CA SER A 34 6.86 -4.04 -1.61
C SER A 34 6.02 -2.77 -1.55
N GLN A 35 5.80 -2.25 -0.34
CA GLN A 35 5.19 -0.94 -0.18
C GLN A 35 6.09 0.15 -0.74
N ALA A 36 5.48 1.18 -1.35
CA ALA A 36 6.18 2.36 -1.79
C ALA A 36 6.79 3.12 -0.61
N VAL A 37 7.98 3.67 -0.82
CA VAL A 37 8.68 4.51 0.16
C VAL A 37 9.20 5.76 -0.53
N TYR A 38 9.26 6.86 0.19
CA TYR A 38 9.92 8.09 -0.27
C TYR A 38 11.43 7.96 -0.05
N GLY A 39 12.19 8.33 -1.06
CA GLY A 39 13.65 8.34 -0.98
C GLY A 39 14.26 9.23 -2.05
N PRO A 40 15.52 9.67 -1.87
CA PRO A 40 16.22 10.50 -2.85
C PRO A 40 16.74 9.71 -4.05
N GLU A 41 16.81 8.39 -3.93
CA GLU A 41 17.30 7.52 -5.01
C GLU A 41 16.19 7.22 -6.01
N ASN A 42 16.51 7.32 -7.29
CA ASN A 42 15.59 6.93 -8.34
C ASN A 42 15.64 5.41 -8.56
N ILE A 43 14.65 4.71 -8.04
CA ILE A 43 14.47 3.26 -8.25
C ILE A 43 13.39 2.94 -9.30
N GLY A 44 12.86 3.97 -9.97
CA GLY A 44 11.73 3.84 -10.89
C GLY A 44 10.41 3.55 -10.19
N HIS A 45 9.41 3.15 -10.96
CA HIS A 45 8.11 2.73 -10.46
C HIS A 45 7.73 1.37 -11.05
N PHE A 46 7.79 0.33 -10.24
CA PHE A 46 7.56 -1.05 -10.70
C PHE A 46 6.17 -1.23 -11.33
N GLY A 47 5.11 -0.83 -10.65
CA GLY A 47 3.73 -1.04 -11.13
C GLY A 47 3.35 -0.25 -12.37
N LEU A 48 4.01 0.89 -12.64
CA LEU A 48 3.82 1.69 -13.85
C LEU A 48 4.88 1.42 -14.92
N ALA A 49 5.87 0.61 -14.61
CA ALA A 49 7.01 0.30 -15.49
C ALA A 49 7.77 1.56 -15.97
N TYR A 50 7.85 2.60 -15.12
CA TYR A 50 8.61 3.81 -15.41
C TYR A 50 10.03 3.70 -14.86
N GLU A 51 11.01 4.15 -15.66
CA GLU A 51 12.41 4.21 -15.25
C GLU A 51 12.68 5.31 -14.21
N ALA A 52 11.86 6.36 -14.20
CA ALA A 52 11.93 7.44 -13.22
C ALA A 52 10.53 7.86 -12.81
N TYR A 53 10.33 8.10 -11.52
CA TYR A 53 9.05 8.53 -10.99
C TYR A 53 9.24 9.43 -9.77
N ALA A 54 8.43 10.48 -9.69
CA ALA A 54 8.36 11.33 -8.51
C ALA A 54 6.95 11.84 -8.29
N HIS A 55 6.56 12.01 -7.04
CA HIS A 55 5.35 12.72 -6.68
C HIS A 55 5.54 14.22 -6.93
N PHE A 56 4.58 14.86 -7.62
CA PHE A 56 4.70 16.26 -8.02
C PHE A 56 3.40 17.06 -7.89
N THR A 57 2.24 16.42 -8.08
CA THR A 57 0.98 17.09 -8.37
C THR A 57 0.17 17.52 -7.14
N SER A 58 0.60 17.19 -5.93
CA SER A 58 -0.16 17.47 -4.70
C SER A 58 0.66 18.16 -3.59
N PRO A 59 1.31 19.31 -3.87
CA PRO A 59 2.21 19.96 -2.90
C PRO A 59 1.51 20.54 -1.67
N ILE A 60 0.19 20.67 -1.69
CA ILE A 60 -0.60 21.16 -0.54
C ILE A 60 -0.67 20.13 0.57
N ARG A 61 -0.77 18.83 0.22
CA ARG A 61 -1.00 17.74 1.19
C ARG A 61 0.15 16.73 1.28
N ARG A 62 1.10 16.76 0.36
CA ARG A 62 2.27 15.87 0.37
C ARG A 62 3.55 16.68 0.40
N TYR A 63 4.30 16.55 1.50
CA TYR A 63 5.56 17.27 1.66
C TYR A 63 6.62 16.92 0.60
N PRO A 64 6.78 15.67 0.14
CA PRO A 64 7.71 15.35 -0.95
C PRO A 64 7.44 16.13 -2.24
N ASP A 65 6.17 16.33 -2.62
CA ASP A 65 5.79 17.15 -3.77
C ASP A 65 6.24 18.60 -3.56
N LEU A 66 5.95 19.18 -2.39
CA LEU A 66 6.37 20.55 -2.05
C LEU A 66 7.90 20.70 -2.07
N LEU A 67 8.60 19.70 -1.55
CA LEU A 67 10.08 19.67 -1.56
C LEU A 67 10.60 19.67 -2.98
N LEU A 68 10.04 18.85 -3.86
CA LEU A 68 10.41 18.80 -5.28
C LEU A 68 10.17 20.15 -5.98
N HIS A 69 9.02 20.81 -5.72
CA HIS A 69 8.75 22.15 -6.23
C HIS A 69 9.81 23.16 -5.77
N ARG A 70 10.24 23.09 -4.50
CA ARG A 70 11.30 23.98 -3.96
C ARG A 70 12.65 23.73 -4.61
N VAL A 71 13.01 22.47 -4.82
CA VAL A 71 14.26 22.07 -5.50
C VAL A 71 14.27 22.58 -6.95
N ILE A 72 13.19 22.36 -7.70
CA ILE A 72 13.05 22.83 -9.08
C ILE A 72 13.16 24.37 -9.13
N ARG A 73 12.44 25.08 -8.26
CA ARG A 73 12.50 26.53 -8.18
C ARG A 73 13.91 27.03 -7.90
N ALA A 74 14.60 26.43 -6.95
CA ALA A 74 15.98 26.79 -6.64
C ALA A 74 16.92 26.59 -7.85
N ARG A 75 16.75 25.45 -8.56
CA ARG A 75 17.54 25.13 -9.75
C ARG A 75 17.32 26.15 -10.88
N VAL A 76 16.05 26.41 -11.20
CA VAL A 76 15.68 27.38 -12.23
C VAL A 76 16.23 28.80 -11.90
N GLN A 77 16.13 29.23 -10.63
CA GLN A 77 16.68 30.53 -10.22
C GLN A 77 18.20 30.60 -10.34
N THR A 78 18.89 29.48 -10.07
CA THR A 78 20.37 29.44 -10.23
C THR A 78 20.75 29.53 -11.71
N GLU A 79 20.06 28.83 -12.60
CA GLU A 79 20.32 28.92 -14.05
C GLU A 79 20.06 30.31 -14.59
N HIS A 80 18.95 30.93 -14.23
CA HIS A 80 18.69 32.33 -14.62
C HIS A 80 19.72 33.32 -14.06
N SER A 81 20.29 33.07 -12.87
CA SER A 81 21.35 33.91 -12.30
C SER A 81 22.68 33.76 -13.04
N MET A 82 22.97 32.57 -13.58
CA MET A 82 24.18 32.35 -14.38
C MET A 82 24.16 33.11 -15.75
N PHE A 83 22.96 33.25 -16.33
CA PHE A 83 22.77 34.07 -17.54
C PHE A 83 22.71 35.59 -17.26
N GLY A 84 22.48 35.97 -15.98
CA GLY A 84 22.34 37.35 -15.53
C GLY A 84 23.50 37.85 -14.67
N ALA A 85 24.76 37.65 -15.08
CA ALA A 85 25.95 38.08 -14.33
C ALA A 85 25.98 39.59 -13.95
N MET A 86 25.04 40.39 -14.46
CA MET A 86 24.82 41.78 -14.11
C MET A 86 23.93 41.97 -12.86
N GLY A 87 23.10 40.99 -12.53
CA GLY A 87 22.19 41.03 -11.36
C GLY A 87 22.86 40.78 -10.02
N ASP A 88 23.93 39.99 -9.99
CA ASP A 88 24.61 39.60 -8.75
C ASP A 88 25.41 40.77 -8.11
N LYS A 89 25.91 41.70 -8.90
CA LYS A 89 26.58 42.93 -8.40
C LYS A 89 25.61 43.80 -7.61
N VAL A 90 24.38 43.96 -8.11
CA VAL A 90 23.32 44.76 -7.47
C VAL A 90 22.78 44.08 -6.21
N ARG A 91 22.72 42.74 -6.18
CA ARG A 91 22.27 41.96 -5.04
C ARG A 91 23.27 41.97 -3.88
N ARG A 92 24.58 41.97 -4.16
CA ARG A 92 25.65 42.13 -3.15
C ARG A 92 25.65 43.51 -2.51
N LEU A 93 25.31 44.53 -3.26
CA LEU A 93 25.21 45.92 -2.76
C LEU A 93 24.00 46.15 -1.85
N ARG A 94 22.96 45.26 -1.88
CA ARG A 94 21.79 45.34 -1.01
C ARG A 94 21.91 44.57 0.32
N GLY A 95 23.11 44.06 0.66
CA GLY A 95 23.37 43.47 1.96
C GLY A 95 22.54 42.20 2.30
N LYS A 96 21.80 41.63 1.33
CA LYS A 96 21.16 40.35 1.52
C LYS A 96 22.23 39.27 1.41
N LYS A 97 22.66 38.73 2.57
CA LYS A 97 23.39 37.46 2.60
C LYS A 97 22.69 36.50 1.64
N ALA A 98 23.46 35.85 0.77
CA ALA A 98 22.99 34.70 0.04
C ALA A 98 22.56 33.66 1.13
N GLU A 99 21.28 33.62 1.44
CA GLU A 99 20.73 32.46 2.09
C GLU A 99 21.16 31.28 1.23
N GLY A 100 21.86 30.33 1.84
CA GLY A 100 22.27 29.09 1.15
C GLY A 100 21.09 28.59 0.34
N THR A 101 21.33 27.97 -0.77
CA THR A 101 20.32 27.56 -1.78
C THR A 101 19.07 26.90 -1.20
N GLY A 102 18.95 26.72 0.12
CA GLY A 102 17.82 26.14 0.83
C GLY A 102 17.52 24.70 0.38
N MET A 103 18.43 24.13 -0.42
CA MET A 103 18.30 22.76 -0.89
C MET A 103 18.79 21.82 0.22
N PRO A 104 17.97 20.83 0.62
CA PRO A 104 18.40 19.81 1.55
C PRO A 104 19.56 19.01 0.96
N ASP A 105 20.49 18.64 1.81
CA ASP A 105 21.54 17.69 1.46
C ASP A 105 20.99 16.25 1.41
N MET A 106 21.83 15.30 0.97
CA MET A 106 21.42 13.90 0.82
C MET A 106 20.97 13.28 2.14
N ALA A 107 21.62 13.60 3.25
CA ALA A 107 21.26 13.06 4.57
C ALA A 107 19.90 13.61 5.04
N GLN A 108 19.67 14.90 4.82
CA GLN A 108 18.37 15.51 5.11
C GLN A 108 17.25 14.93 4.21
N MET A 109 17.52 14.67 2.93
CA MET A 109 16.56 14.04 2.03
C MET A 109 16.21 12.62 2.46
N LEU A 110 17.17 11.82 2.92
CA LEU A 110 16.92 10.50 3.50
C LEU A 110 16.01 10.59 4.73
N THR A 111 16.34 11.48 5.67
CA THR A 111 15.53 11.71 6.87
C THR A 111 14.10 12.14 6.53
N TYR A 112 13.93 13.03 5.55
CA TYR A 112 12.59 13.45 5.09
C TYR A 112 11.83 12.30 4.43
N GLY A 113 12.51 11.47 3.63
CA GLY A 113 11.91 10.30 3.00
C GLY A 113 11.38 9.30 4.02
N GLU A 114 12.19 8.95 5.02
CA GLU A 114 11.81 8.07 6.12
C GLU A 114 10.64 8.63 6.92
N HIS A 115 10.71 9.90 7.30
CA HIS A 115 9.66 10.56 8.06
C HIS A 115 8.34 10.64 7.29
N CYS A 116 8.37 11.03 6.01
CA CYS A 116 7.17 11.08 5.17
C CYS A 116 6.55 9.71 4.96
N SER A 117 7.36 8.68 4.72
CA SER A 117 6.89 7.30 4.58
C SER A 117 6.23 6.78 5.86
N MET A 118 6.81 7.09 7.03
CA MET A 118 6.25 6.73 8.32
C MET A 118 4.91 7.44 8.58
N THR A 119 4.86 8.75 8.36
CA THR A 119 3.65 9.55 8.63
C THR A 119 2.51 9.20 7.69
N GLU A 120 2.78 8.89 6.43
CA GLU A 120 1.77 8.42 5.47
C GLU A 120 1.17 7.09 5.92
N ARG A 121 1.99 6.10 6.26
CA ARG A 121 1.52 4.81 6.78
C ARG A 121 0.68 4.97 8.05
N ARG A 122 1.11 5.83 8.98
CA ARG A 122 0.36 6.10 10.21
C ARG A 122 -1.00 6.76 9.93
N ALA A 123 -1.07 7.66 8.95
CA ALA A 123 -2.34 8.28 8.55
C ALA A 123 -3.30 7.26 7.92
N ASP A 124 -2.80 6.38 7.08
CA ASP A 124 -3.59 5.29 6.49
C ASP A 124 -4.08 4.29 7.54
N GLU A 125 -3.22 3.93 8.51
CA GLU A 125 -3.58 3.06 9.62
C GLU A 125 -4.66 3.67 10.50
N ALA A 126 -4.49 4.93 10.90
CA ALA A 126 -5.50 5.65 11.69
C ALA A 126 -6.85 5.73 10.95
N THR A 127 -6.85 5.96 9.64
CA THR A 127 -8.07 5.98 8.84
C THR A 127 -8.73 4.60 8.83
N ARG A 128 -7.96 3.53 8.65
CA ARG A 128 -8.47 2.15 8.67
C ARG A 128 -9.03 1.77 10.03
N GLU A 129 -8.36 2.16 11.13
CA GLU A 129 -8.85 1.92 12.49
C GLU A 129 -10.19 2.60 12.75
N VAL A 130 -10.34 3.87 12.37
CA VAL A 130 -11.62 4.60 12.52
C VAL A 130 -12.73 3.93 11.72
N VAL A 131 -12.47 3.56 10.46
CA VAL A 131 -13.44 2.84 9.62
C VAL A 131 -13.81 1.49 10.23
N SER A 132 -12.83 0.74 10.74
CA SER A 132 -13.05 -0.54 11.41
C SER A 132 -13.92 -0.37 12.66
N TRP A 133 -13.64 0.65 13.46
CA TRP A 133 -14.44 0.96 14.65
C TRP A 133 -15.90 1.28 14.29
N LEU A 134 -16.13 2.14 13.30
CA LEU A 134 -17.48 2.48 12.82
C LEU A 134 -18.22 1.24 12.27
N LYS A 135 -17.51 0.35 11.57
CA LYS A 135 -18.07 -0.93 11.11
C LYS A 135 -18.50 -1.82 12.30
N CYS A 136 -17.68 -1.91 13.32
CA CYS A 136 -18.01 -2.66 14.55
C CYS A 136 -19.22 -2.05 15.28
N GLU A 137 -19.31 -0.73 15.39
CA GLU A 137 -20.45 -0.03 15.98
C GLU A 137 -21.74 -0.33 15.20
N TYR A 138 -21.70 -0.22 13.88
CA TYR A 138 -22.84 -0.60 13.02
C TYR A 138 -23.29 -2.05 13.21
N MET A 139 -22.34 -2.97 13.37
CA MET A 139 -22.65 -4.39 13.54
C MET A 139 -23.27 -4.75 14.91
N GLN A 140 -23.22 -3.87 15.90
CA GLN A 140 -23.85 -4.14 17.22
C GLN A 140 -25.36 -4.34 17.10
N ASP A 141 -26.02 -3.60 16.23
CA ASP A 141 -27.45 -3.70 16.02
C ASP A 141 -27.86 -4.94 15.17
N HIS A 142 -26.87 -5.60 14.57
CA HIS A 142 -27.05 -6.76 13.68
C HIS A 142 -26.56 -8.08 14.29
N ILE A 143 -26.32 -8.11 15.61
CA ILE A 143 -25.89 -9.33 16.28
C ILE A 143 -27.00 -10.38 16.23
N GLY A 144 -26.72 -11.51 15.61
CA GLY A 144 -27.65 -12.62 15.45
C GLY A 144 -28.29 -12.69 14.06
N ASP A 145 -28.07 -11.70 13.21
CA ASP A 145 -28.49 -11.76 11.81
C ASP A 145 -27.57 -12.72 11.00
N GLU A 146 -28.10 -13.19 9.90
CA GLU A 146 -27.36 -14.05 8.97
C GLU A 146 -26.93 -13.24 7.74
N PHE A 147 -25.66 -13.41 7.35
CA PHE A 147 -25.07 -12.70 6.20
C PHE A 147 -24.39 -13.68 5.25
N ASP A 148 -24.44 -13.35 3.98
CA ASP A 148 -23.60 -13.96 2.97
C ASP A 148 -22.24 -13.24 2.93
N GLY A 149 -21.17 -14.01 2.85
CA GLY A 149 -19.81 -13.48 2.85
C GLY A 149 -18.87 -14.30 2.00
N VAL A 150 -17.66 -13.76 1.84
CA VAL A 150 -16.57 -14.39 1.10
C VAL A 150 -15.36 -14.51 2.03
N ILE A 151 -14.69 -15.66 2.01
CA ILE A 151 -13.48 -15.87 2.79
C ILE A 151 -12.37 -14.96 2.23
N SER A 152 -11.97 -13.96 3.00
CA SER A 152 -10.94 -12.96 2.66
C SER A 152 -9.55 -13.40 3.10
N SER A 153 -9.45 -14.26 4.12
CA SER A 153 -8.19 -14.83 4.60
C SER A 153 -8.41 -16.12 5.35
N VAL A 154 -7.43 -17.02 5.29
CA VAL A 154 -7.43 -18.29 6.02
C VAL A 154 -6.17 -18.36 6.87
N THR A 155 -6.34 -18.73 8.14
CA THR A 155 -5.27 -18.86 9.14
C THR A 155 -5.38 -20.20 9.86
N SER A 156 -4.36 -20.55 10.64
CA SER A 156 -4.38 -21.77 11.46
C SER A 156 -5.42 -21.74 12.59
N PHE A 157 -5.90 -20.57 12.99
CA PHE A 157 -6.87 -20.41 14.08
C PHE A 157 -8.29 -20.08 13.60
N GLY A 158 -8.51 -19.93 12.29
CA GLY A 158 -9.84 -19.67 11.73
C GLY A 158 -9.80 -19.02 10.36
N ILE A 159 -10.97 -18.60 9.91
CA ILE A 159 -11.17 -17.91 8.65
C ILE A 159 -11.66 -16.49 8.89
N PHE A 160 -11.17 -15.55 8.09
CA PHE A 160 -11.74 -14.22 8.01
C PHE A 160 -12.76 -14.18 6.88
N VAL A 161 -13.93 -13.63 7.16
CA VAL A 161 -15.03 -13.53 6.20
C VAL A 161 -15.40 -12.07 6.03
N GLU A 162 -15.40 -11.60 4.81
CA GLU A 162 -15.91 -10.29 4.44
C GLU A 162 -17.37 -10.42 4.00
N LEU A 163 -18.26 -9.66 4.64
CA LEU A 163 -19.68 -9.63 4.31
C LEU A 163 -19.90 -8.92 2.98
N THR A 164 -20.65 -9.56 2.07
CA THR A 164 -20.76 -9.09 0.68
C THR A 164 -21.45 -7.74 0.54
N ASP A 165 -22.47 -7.46 1.37
CA ASP A 165 -23.31 -6.26 1.21
C ASP A 165 -22.75 -5.03 1.93
N ILE A 166 -22.02 -5.23 3.03
CA ILE A 166 -21.58 -4.16 3.93
C ILE A 166 -20.07 -4.08 4.09
N TYR A 167 -19.31 -5.00 3.47
CA TYR A 167 -17.85 -5.01 3.49
C TYR A 167 -17.23 -4.94 4.90
N VAL A 168 -17.89 -5.57 5.87
CA VAL A 168 -17.35 -5.79 7.20
C VAL A 168 -16.62 -7.12 7.22
N GLU A 169 -15.40 -7.15 7.74
CA GLU A 169 -14.63 -8.36 7.91
C GLU A 169 -14.69 -8.84 9.35
N GLY A 170 -14.94 -10.11 9.56
CA GLY A 170 -14.97 -10.74 10.87
C GLY A 170 -14.25 -12.08 10.90
N LEU A 171 -13.78 -12.47 12.10
CA LEU A 171 -13.13 -13.77 12.33
C LEU A 171 -14.16 -14.81 12.74
N VAL A 172 -14.23 -15.90 11.99
CA VAL A 172 -14.86 -17.16 12.42
C VAL A 172 -13.75 -18.06 12.95
N HIS A 173 -13.67 -18.16 14.28
CA HIS A 173 -12.65 -18.98 14.94
C HIS A 173 -12.86 -20.46 14.61
N ILE A 174 -11.78 -21.24 14.50
CA ILE A 174 -11.78 -22.65 14.13
C ILE A 174 -12.73 -23.50 14.99
N SER A 175 -12.92 -23.16 16.27
CA SER A 175 -13.85 -23.83 17.18
C SER A 175 -15.33 -23.59 16.88
N ARG A 176 -15.64 -22.62 16.01
CA ARG A 176 -17.00 -22.29 15.55
C ARG A 176 -17.32 -22.86 14.18
N LEU A 177 -16.31 -23.39 13.48
CA LEU A 177 -16.52 -24.22 12.29
C LEU A 177 -17.17 -25.55 12.69
N ALA A 178 -17.63 -26.33 11.71
CA ALA A 178 -18.24 -27.63 11.96
C ALA A 178 -17.36 -28.51 12.86
N SER A 179 -17.95 -29.47 13.59
CA SER A 179 -17.29 -30.33 14.59
C SER A 179 -16.27 -31.28 13.94
N ASP A 180 -15.14 -30.73 13.50
CA ASP A 180 -14.02 -31.44 12.90
C ASP A 180 -12.68 -30.89 13.41
N PHE A 181 -11.61 -31.57 13.11
CA PHE A 181 -10.23 -31.15 13.31
C PHE A 181 -9.75 -30.57 11.99
N TYR A 182 -9.43 -29.27 11.97
CA TYR A 182 -8.98 -28.61 10.76
C TYR A 182 -7.48 -28.41 10.74
N GLU A 183 -6.84 -28.77 9.65
CA GLU A 183 -5.43 -28.53 9.36
C GLU A 183 -5.28 -27.39 8.37
N PHE A 184 -4.34 -26.49 8.66
CA PHE A 184 -4.06 -25.34 7.80
C PHE A 184 -3.00 -25.68 6.75
N ASP A 185 -3.38 -25.61 5.49
CA ASP A 185 -2.48 -25.70 4.34
C ASP A 185 -2.05 -24.28 3.91
N ALA A 186 -0.84 -23.90 4.31
CA ALA A 186 -0.29 -22.58 3.99
C ALA A 186 -0.02 -22.41 2.48
N SER A 187 0.25 -23.49 1.75
CA SER A 187 0.56 -23.43 0.31
C SER A 187 -0.69 -23.14 -0.52
N MET A 188 -1.82 -23.67 -0.09
CA MET A 188 -3.11 -23.52 -0.76
C MET A 188 -4.03 -22.51 -0.06
N GLN A 189 -3.59 -21.88 1.02
CA GLN A 189 -4.37 -20.90 1.81
C GLN A 189 -5.77 -21.44 2.16
N LYS A 190 -5.82 -22.66 2.72
CA LYS A 190 -7.08 -23.33 3.07
C LYS A 190 -7.00 -24.08 4.39
N LEU A 191 -8.17 -24.23 5.05
CA LEU A 191 -8.37 -25.17 6.14
C LEU A 191 -9.03 -26.44 5.59
N VAL A 192 -8.54 -27.60 6.00
CA VAL A 192 -9.06 -28.91 5.57
C VAL A 192 -9.47 -29.72 6.80
N GLY A 193 -10.72 -30.15 6.86
CA GLY A 193 -11.23 -31.00 7.93
C GLY A 193 -10.71 -32.42 7.78
N SER A 194 -10.05 -32.93 8.82
CA SER A 194 -9.37 -34.24 8.83
C SER A 194 -10.34 -35.43 8.73
N ARG A 195 -11.60 -35.27 9.16
CA ARG A 195 -12.61 -36.32 9.13
C ARG A 195 -13.62 -36.12 8.00
N SER A 196 -14.14 -34.90 7.87
CA SER A 196 -15.20 -34.57 6.89
C SER A 196 -14.66 -34.34 5.51
N GLY A 197 -13.36 -33.98 5.36
CA GLY A 197 -12.79 -33.47 4.13
C GLY A 197 -13.32 -32.10 3.71
N THR A 198 -14.11 -31.44 4.57
CA THR A 198 -14.63 -30.10 4.31
C THR A 198 -13.47 -29.12 4.19
N GLN A 199 -13.52 -28.28 3.16
CA GLN A 199 -12.47 -27.29 2.90
C GLN A 199 -13.04 -25.88 2.98
N PHE A 200 -12.25 -24.98 3.53
CA PHE A 200 -12.49 -23.53 3.50
C PHE A 200 -11.28 -22.87 2.88
N ALA A 201 -11.46 -22.32 1.69
CA ALA A 201 -10.40 -21.70 0.93
C ALA A 201 -10.67 -20.20 0.73
N LEU A 202 -9.61 -19.46 0.43
CA LEU A 202 -9.69 -18.05 0.06
C LEU A 202 -10.65 -17.89 -1.13
N GLY A 203 -11.61 -16.97 -1.04
CA GLY A 203 -12.60 -16.69 -2.07
C GLY A 203 -13.86 -17.54 -2.03
N ASP A 204 -13.95 -18.54 -1.14
CA ASP A 204 -15.17 -19.35 -0.97
C ASP A 204 -16.31 -18.50 -0.41
N LYS A 205 -17.51 -18.73 -0.93
CA LYS A 205 -18.74 -18.13 -0.41
C LYS A 205 -19.23 -18.91 0.79
N VAL A 206 -19.53 -18.21 1.85
CA VAL A 206 -20.02 -18.78 3.11
C VAL A 206 -21.18 -17.96 3.65
N ARG A 207 -22.06 -18.62 4.39
CA ARG A 207 -23.10 -17.95 5.16
C ARG A 207 -22.75 -18.03 6.63
N ILE A 208 -22.75 -16.91 7.30
CA ILE A 208 -22.34 -16.77 8.70
C ILE A 208 -23.40 -16.02 9.51
N LYS A 209 -23.32 -16.24 10.82
CA LYS A 209 -24.22 -15.61 11.79
C LYS A 209 -23.40 -14.95 12.90
#